data_027161fd6cfca7abedc0e84531c8d7e1
#
_entry.id   027161fd6cfca7abedc0e84531c8d7e1
#
_cell.length_a   1.000
_cell.length_b   1.000
_cell.length_c   1.000
_cell.angle_alpha   90.00
_cell.angle_beta   90.00
_cell.angle_gamma   90.00
#
_symmetry.space_group_name_H-M   'P 1'
#
loop_
_entity.id
_entity.type
_entity.pdbx_description
1 polymer ?
#
loop_
_entity_poly.entity_id
_entity_poly.type
_entity_poly.pdbx_seq_one_letter_code
_entity_poly.pdbx_strand_id
1 'polypeptide(L)'
;MENKKMHHKRYIAGGMVSLVFMIVCLTGLIVSASGAGNVNTDPSSDERVWNLGVIQMSVSNYWDGVWNLSFKRASDGFVEERNMRIEDAEAQKLYADISCGTVPDGSSLILWLVQGDKAESVDVTDLSEPLEYPLEGFEEGKIHVRLQINGVEDVTSEITIQ
;
A
#
# COMPACT_ATOMS: atom_id res chain seq x y z
N MET A 1 -37.09 47.22 -20.74
CA MET A 1 -37.53 45.84 -20.50
C MET A 1 -36.58 44.79 -21.10
N GLU A 2 -35.45 45.14 -21.62
CA GLU A 2 -34.52 44.25 -22.36
C GLU A 2 -33.47 43.53 -21.51
N ASN A 3 -33.09 44.10 -20.35
CA ASN A 3 -32.00 43.57 -19.53
C ASN A 3 -32.33 42.28 -18.72
N LYS A 4 -33.62 41.97 -18.55
CA LYS A 4 -34.00 40.77 -17.76
C LYS A 4 -33.92 39.45 -18.54
N LYS A 5 -33.98 39.48 -19.87
CA LYS A 5 -33.86 38.30 -20.71
C LYS A 5 -32.44 37.84 -20.95
N MET A 6 -31.43 38.75 -20.83
CA MET A 6 -30.04 38.42 -21.05
C MET A 6 -29.41 37.69 -19.85
N HIS A 7 -29.85 38.00 -18.63
CA HIS A 7 -29.37 37.29 -17.44
C HIS A 7 -29.85 35.82 -17.39
N HIS A 8 -31.10 35.53 -17.82
CA HIS A 8 -31.60 34.15 -17.79
C HIS A 8 -30.88 33.23 -18.78
N LYS A 9 -30.46 33.71 -19.96
CA LYS A 9 -29.70 32.92 -20.93
C LYS A 9 -28.29 32.59 -20.44
N ARG A 10 -27.66 33.44 -19.66
CA ARG A 10 -26.32 33.21 -19.12
C ARG A 10 -26.33 32.17 -18.00
N TYR A 11 -27.34 32.12 -17.15
CA TYR A 11 -27.48 31.11 -16.11
C TYR A 11 -27.77 29.72 -16.68
N ILE A 12 -28.56 29.60 -17.74
CA ILE A 12 -28.85 28.31 -18.39
C ILE A 12 -27.58 27.77 -19.07
N ALA A 13 -26.79 28.60 -19.73
CA ALA A 13 -25.54 28.17 -20.36
C ALA A 13 -24.50 27.73 -19.34
N GLY A 14 -24.35 28.46 -18.21
CA GLY A 14 -23.45 28.08 -17.13
C GLY A 14 -23.86 26.78 -16.43
N GLY A 15 -25.16 26.58 -16.22
CA GLY A 15 -25.69 25.35 -15.62
C GLY A 15 -25.51 24.13 -16.51
N MET A 16 -25.70 24.26 -17.83
CA MET A 16 -25.47 23.16 -18.79
C MET A 16 -23.98 22.76 -18.87
N VAL A 17 -23.09 23.73 -18.91
CA VAL A 17 -21.63 23.46 -18.94
C VAL A 17 -21.20 22.71 -17.68
N SER A 18 -21.69 23.13 -16.50
CA SER A 18 -21.39 22.48 -15.23
C SER A 18 -21.94 21.03 -15.17
N LEU A 19 -23.16 20.81 -15.69
CA LEU A 19 -23.77 19.48 -15.72
C LEU A 19 -23.01 18.54 -16.68
N VAL A 20 -22.59 19.00 -17.84
CA VAL A 20 -21.80 18.23 -18.80
C VAL A 20 -20.44 17.88 -18.22
N PHE A 21 -19.79 18.82 -17.51
CA PHE A 21 -18.50 18.56 -16.86
C PHE A 21 -18.62 17.50 -15.74
N MET A 22 -19.70 17.55 -14.97
CA MET A 22 -19.98 16.57 -13.93
C MET A 22 -20.25 15.16 -14.50
N ILE A 23 -20.98 15.07 -15.62
CA ILE A 23 -21.22 13.80 -16.31
C ILE A 23 -19.92 13.23 -16.90
N VAL A 24 -19.08 14.06 -17.49
CA VAL A 24 -17.77 13.63 -18.03
C VAL A 24 -16.84 13.13 -16.92
N CYS A 25 -16.82 13.78 -15.76
CA CYS A 25 -16.03 13.32 -14.60
C CYS A 25 -16.58 11.99 -14.05
N LEU A 26 -17.91 11.84 -13.96
CA LEU A 26 -18.53 10.58 -13.51
C LEU A 26 -18.31 9.43 -14.50
N THR A 27 -18.43 9.68 -15.81
CA THR A 27 -18.17 8.66 -16.84
C THR A 27 -16.68 8.33 -16.91
N GLY A 28 -15.78 9.29 -16.71
CA GLY A 28 -14.34 9.06 -16.62
C GLY A 28 -13.97 8.16 -15.44
N LEU A 29 -14.60 8.34 -14.27
CA LEU A 29 -14.43 7.48 -13.10
C LEU A 29 -14.99 6.06 -13.33
N ILE A 30 -16.12 5.93 -14.00
CA ILE A 30 -16.72 4.61 -14.32
C ILE A 30 -15.87 3.86 -15.35
N VAL A 31 -15.36 4.55 -16.37
CA VAL A 31 -14.49 3.94 -17.40
C VAL A 31 -13.14 3.54 -16.79
N SER A 32 -12.62 4.31 -15.84
CA SER A 32 -11.39 3.94 -15.11
C SER A 32 -11.63 2.70 -14.23
N ALA A 33 -12.82 2.52 -13.66
CA ALA A 33 -13.16 1.34 -12.87
C ALA A 33 -13.49 0.10 -13.72
N SER A 34 -14.01 0.28 -14.95
CA SER A 34 -14.35 -0.83 -15.85
C SER A 34 -13.17 -1.27 -16.73
N GLY A 35 -12.11 -0.50 -16.80
CA GLY A 35 -10.84 -0.84 -17.46
C GLY A 35 -9.81 -1.48 -16.54
N ALA A 36 -10.16 -1.80 -15.30
CA ALA A 36 -9.32 -2.56 -14.40
C ALA A 36 -9.21 -4.00 -14.94
N GLY A 37 -8.18 -4.26 -15.75
CA GLY A 37 -7.63 -5.60 -15.89
C GLY A 37 -7.43 -6.19 -14.48
N ASN A 38 -7.27 -7.48 -14.37
CA ASN A 38 -7.06 -8.17 -13.07
C ASN A 38 -6.09 -7.37 -12.21
N VAL A 39 -6.64 -6.70 -11.19
CA VAL A 39 -5.85 -5.95 -10.22
C VAL A 39 -5.15 -6.98 -9.36
N ASN A 40 -3.82 -7.04 -9.42
CA ASN A 40 -3.07 -7.94 -8.58
C ASN A 40 -3.17 -7.47 -7.12
N THR A 41 -3.80 -8.27 -6.28
CA THR A 41 -3.89 -8.06 -4.83
C THR A 41 -3.11 -9.13 -4.05
N ASP A 42 -2.42 -10.02 -4.75
CA ASP A 42 -1.65 -11.12 -4.16
C ASP A 42 -0.30 -10.59 -3.64
N PRO A 43 -0.05 -10.60 -2.33
CA PRO A 43 1.20 -10.11 -1.75
C PRO A 43 2.41 -10.99 -2.10
N SER A 44 2.21 -12.24 -2.56
CA SER A 44 3.28 -13.16 -2.95
C SER A 44 3.77 -12.98 -4.39
N SER A 45 3.06 -12.21 -5.20
CA SER A 45 3.41 -11.97 -6.62
C SER A 45 4.56 -10.98 -6.75
N ASP A 46 5.50 -11.21 -7.67
CA ASP A 46 6.56 -10.24 -8.01
C ASP A 46 6.03 -8.96 -8.69
N GLU A 47 4.79 -8.98 -9.14
CA GLU A 47 4.14 -7.82 -9.71
C GLU A 47 3.72 -6.82 -8.61
N ARG A 48 3.53 -5.57 -9.02
CA ARG A 48 3.01 -4.54 -8.12
C ARG A 48 1.66 -4.94 -7.52
N VAL A 49 1.57 -4.91 -6.20
CA VAL A 49 0.31 -5.11 -5.47
C VAL A 49 -0.49 -3.82 -5.44
N TRP A 50 -1.79 -3.93 -5.71
CA TRP A 50 -2.72 -2.81 -5.64
C TRP A 50 -3.62 -2.93 -4.43
N ASN A 51 -3.62 -1.90 -3.58
CA ASN A 51 -4.51 -1.84 -2.45
C ASN A 51 -5.91 -1.37 -2.86
N LEU A 52 -6.93 -2.10 -2.45
CA LEU A 52 -8.33 -1.72 -2.62
C LEU A 52 -8.91 -1.05 -1.36
N GLY A 53 -8.07 -0.79 -0.38
CA GLY A 53 -8.44 -0.25 0.92
C GLY A 53 -7.77 1.08 1.25
N VAL A 54 -7.88 1.47 2.52
CA VAL A 54 -7.39 2.74 3.05
C VAL A 54 -6.48 2.46 4.23
N ILE A 55 -5.37 3.18 4.31
CA ILE A 55 -4.52 3.28 5.51
C ILE A 55 -4.72 4.65 6.16
N GLN A 56 -4.86 4.69 7.47
CA GLN A 56 -5.15 5.91 8.22
C GLN A 56 -3.95 6.33 9.06
N MET A 57 -3.66 7.64 9.03
CA MET A 57 -2.58 8.26 9.83
C MET A 57 -1.24 7.53 9.63
N SER A 58 -0.90 7.25 8.37
CA SER A 58 0.34 6.56 8.04
C SER A 58 1.49 7.54 7.80
N VAL A 59 2.65 7.14 8.26
CA VAL A 59 3.94 7.73 7.90
C VAL A 59 4.80 6.59 7.40
N SER A 60 5.27 6.68 6.16
CA SER A 60 6.16 5.69 5.55
C SER A 60 7.34 6.42 4.94
N ASN A 61 8.55 6.13 5.40
CA ASN A 61 9.77 6.68 4.83
C ASN A 61 10.83 5.58 4.63
N TYR A 62 11.70 5.79 3.65
CA TYR A 62 12.82 4.92 3.37
C TYR A 62 14.07 5.79 3.19
N TRP A 63 15.01 5.64 4.11
CA TRP A 63 16.23 6.42 4.10
C TRP A 63 17.39 5.53 4.55
N ASP A 64 18.50 5.60 3.82
CA ASP A 64 19.76 4.89 4.14
C ASP A 64 19.58 3.38 4.40
N GLY A 65 18.75 2.73 3.56
CA GLY A 65 18.49 1.29 3.68
C GLY A 65 17.48 0.91 4.79
N VAL A 66 16.95 1.86 5.54
CA VAL A 66 15.99 1.65 6.62
C VAL A 66 14.59 2.07 6.20
N TRP A 67 13.65 1.15 6.26
CA TRP A 67 12.24 1.43 6.06
C TRP A 67 11.50 1.58 7.38
N ASN A 68 11.07 2.80 7.66
CA ASN A 68 10.22 3.12 8.80
C ASN A 68 8.77 3.27 8.34
N LEU A 69 7.86 2.53 8.95
CA LEU A 69 6.43 2.62 8.74
C LEU A 69 5.71 2.76 10.08
N SER A 70 4.79 3.70 10.17
CA SER A 70 3.83 3.74 11.27
C SER A 70 2.44 4.05 10.74
N PHE A 71 1.43 3.43 11.31
CA PHE A 71 0.03 3.74 10.98
C PHE A 71 -0.88 3.43 12.16
N LYS A 72 -2.04 4.07 12.17
CA LYS A 72 -3.03 3.84 13.20
C LYS A 72 -3.94 2.66 12.87
N ARG A 73 -4.43 2.58 11.64
CA ARG A 73 -5.34 1.53 11.16
C ARG A 73 -5.25 1.38 9.65
N ALA A 74 -5.46 0.18 9.14
CA ALA A 74 -5.61 -0.08 7.71
C ALA A 74 -6.80 -1.02 7.44
N SER A 75 -7.29 -1.02 6.21
CA SER A 75 -8.27 -2.00 5.74
C SER A 75 -7.64 -3.39 5.71
N ASP A 76 -8.45 -4.44 5.95
CA ASP A 76 -7.98 -5.81 5.85
C ASP A 76 -7.43 -6.11 4.46
N GLY A 77 -6.31 -6.83 4.43
CA GLY A 77 -5.58 -7.14 3.21
C GLY A 77 -4.80 -5.97 2.60
N PHE A 78 -4.69 -4.83 3.30
CA PHE A 78 -3.85 -3.73 2.84
C PHE A 78 -2.38 -4.14 2.84
N VAL A 79 -1.67 -3.86 1.75
CA VAL A 79 -0.25 -4.20 1.59
C VAL A 79 0.57 -2.92 1.44
N GLU A 80 1.46 -2.68 2.37
CA GLU A 80 2.49 -1.63 2.22
C GLU A 80 3.77 -2.27 1.69
N GLU A 81 4.43 -1.64 0.71
CA GLU A 81 5.57 -2.22 0.00
C GLU A 81 6.76 -1.26 -0.03
N ARG A 82 7.97 -1.83 0.14
CA ARG A 82 9.24 -1.20 -0.18
C ARG A 82 10.13 -2.12 -1.01
N ASN A 83 10.77 -1.51 -2.00
CA ASN A 83 11.86 -2.17 -2.70
C ASN A 83 13.16 -1.95 -1.90
N MET A 84 13.76 -3.04 -1.49
CA MET A 84 15.07 -3.06 -0.83
C MET A 84 16.09 -3.72 -1.74
N ARG A 85 17.35 -3.76 -1.34
CA ARG A 85 18.42 -4.35 -2.12
C ARG A 85 19.21 -5.34 -1.28
N ILE A 86 19.40 -6.52 -1.83
CA ILE A 86 20.33 -7.52 -1.32
C ILE A 86 21.66 -7.32 -2.07
N GLU A 87 22.75 -7.15 -1.34
CA GLU A 87 24.10 -7.03 -1.88
C GLU A 87 24.88 -8.34 -1.74
N ASP A 88 24.59 -9.10 -0.68
CA ASP A 88 25.19 -10.42 -0.41
C ASP A 88 24.16 -11.26 0.35
N ALA A 89 23.49 -12.17 -0.35
CA ALA A 89 22.42 -12.98 0.21
C ALA A 89 22.87 -14.01 1.25
N GLU A 90 24.16 -14.43 1.21
CA GLU A 90 24.70 -15.40 2.17
C GLU A 90 25.11 -14.71 3.49
N ALA A 91 25.53 -13.45 3.41
CA ALA A 91 26.02 -12.69 4.56
C ALA A 91 24.94 -11.81 5.21
N GLN A 92 23.97 -11.31 4.41
CA GLN A 92 22.96 -10.37 4.89
C GLN A 92 21.74 -11.07 5.46
N LYS A 93 21.09 -10.37 6.38
CA LYS A 93 19.78 -10.73 6.95
C LYS A 93 18.83 -9.53 6.84
N LEU A 94 17.54 -9.83 6.76
CA LEU A 94 16.54 -8.82 7.04
C LEU A 94 16.31 -8.76 8.55
N TYR A 95 16.35 -7.55 9.09
CA TYR A 95 15.99 -7.22 10.45
C TYR A 95 14.68 -6.45 10.46
N ALA A 96 13.75 -6.85 11.32
CA ALA A 96 12.48 -6.16 11.46
C ALA A 96 12.13 -6.00 12.94
N ASP A 97 12.13 -4.76 13.41
CA ASP A 97 11.60 -4.36 14.70
C ASP A 97 10.18 -3.84 14.50
N ILE A 98 9.20 -4.59 14.95
CA ILE A 98 7.78 -4.33 14.69
C ILE A 98 7.00 -4.43 16.00
N SER A 99 6.16 -3.44 16.27
CA SER A 99 5.25 -3.46 17.38
C SER A 99 3.83 -3.09 16.95
N CYS A 100 2.84 -3.82 17.48
CA CYS A 100 1.42 -3.56 17.31
C CYS A 100 0.84 -3.11 18.65
N GLY A 101 0.18 -1.94 18.69
CA GLY A 101 -0.45 -1.43 19.91
C GLY A 101 -1.74 -2.16 20.26
N THR A 102 -2.47 -2.62 19.24
CA THR A 102 -3.69 -3.39 19.41
C THR A 102 -3.75 -4.54 18.40
N VAL A 103 -3.98 -5.74 18.90
CA VAL A 103 -4.10 -6.98 18.11
C VAL A 103 -5.46 -7.62 18.44
N PRO A 104 -6.53 -7.28 17.69
CA PRO A 104 -7.83 -7.93 17.84
C PRO A 104 -7.80 -9.41 17.50
N ASP A 105 -8.74 -10.21 18.02
CA ASP A 105 -8.86 -11.62 17.69
C ASP A 105 -9.02 -11.82 16.17
N GLY A 106 -8.19 -12.70 15.62
CA GLY A 106 -8.17 -13.01 14.18
C GLY A 106 -7.47 -12.00 13.30
N SER A 107 -6.86 -10.95 13.87
CA SER A 107 -6.00 -10.02 13.13
C SER A 107 -4.60 -10.61 12.89
N SER A 108 -3.91 -10.11 11.87
CA SER A 108 -2.53 -10.52 11.57
C SER A 108 -1.74 -9.44 10.86
N LEU A 109 -0.43 -9.47 11.03
CA LEU A 109 0.54 -8.69 10.30
C LEU A 109 1.57 -9.65 9.69
N ILE A 110 1.59 -9.75 8.37
CA ILE A 110 2.45 -10.71 7.67
C ILE A 110 3.52 -9.96 6.90
N LEU A 111 4.77 -10.27 7.18
CA LEU A 111 5.92 -9.80 6.41
C LEU A 111 6.15 -10.76 5.24
N TRP A 112 6.18 -10.22 4.02
CA TRP A 112 6.49 -10.93 2.78
C TRP A 112 7.81 -10.49 2.21
N LEU A 113 8.58 -11.44 1.71
CA LEU A 113 9.81 -11.26 0.95
C LEU A 113 9.58 -11.88 -0.43
N VAL A 114 9.60 -11.06 -1.48
CA VAL A 114 9.25 -11.51 -2.84
C VAL A 114 10.33 -11.07 -3.82
N GLN A 115 10.82 -12.04 -4.61
CA GLN A 115 11.81 -11.79 -5.66
C GLN A 115 11.63 -12.82 -6.78
N GLY A 116 11.20 -12.37 -7.97
CA GLY A 116 10.86 -13.25 -9.08
C GLY A 116 9.77 -14.26 -8.68
N ASP A 117 10.04 -15.54 -8.87
CA ASP A 117 9.11 -16.62 -8.53
C ASP A 117 9.21 -17.06 -7.04
N LYS A 118 10.13 -16.48 -6.29
CA LYS A 118 10.32 -16.79 -4.88
C LYS A 118 9.52 -15.84 -3.99
N ALA A 119 8.66 -16.41 -3.14
CA ALA A 119 7.92 -15.68 -2.14
C ALA A 119 7.96 -16.41 -0.79
N GLU A 120 8.36 -15.72 0.25
CA GLU A 120 8.39 -16.23 1.61
C GLU A 120 7.64 -15.28 2.53
N SER A 121 6.99 -15.81 3.56
CA SER A 121 6.22 -15.01 4.52
C SER A 121 6.46 -15.42 5.95
N VAL A 122 6.42 -14.43 6.85
CA VAL A 122 6.53 -14.62 8.30
C VAL A 122 5.42 -13.83 8.97
N ASP A 123 4.74 -14.45 9.93
CA ASP A 123 3.81 -13.77 10.81
C ASP A 123 4.62 -12.93 11.83
N VAL A 124 4.38 -11.63 11.81
CA VAL A 124 5.08 -10.65 12.67
C VAL A 124 4.09 -9.90 13.58
N THR A 125 2.93 -10.50 13.81
CA THR A 125 1.82 -9.88 14.57
C THR A 125 2.19 -9.63 16.03
N ASP A 126 2.91 -10.56 16.66
CA ASP A 126 3.26 -10.52 18.09
C ASP A 126 4.72 -10.93 18.29
N LEU A 127 5.62 -10.05 17.87
CA LEU A 127 7.05 -10.25 18.05
C LEU A 127 7.46 -9.83 19.47
N SER A 128 8.05 -10.75 20.23
CA SER A 128 8.66 -10.47 21.54
C SER A 128 10.07 -9.87 21.44
N GLU A 129 10.74 -10.11 20.31
CA GLU A 129 12.07 -9.61 19.97
C GLU A 129 12.11 -9.26 18.48
N PRO A 130 13.01 -8.37 18.03
CA PRO A 130 13.19 -8.09 16.61
C PRO A 130 13.45 -9.35 15.80
N LEU A 131 12.78 -9.48 14.65
CA LEU A 131 12.97 -10.59 13.73
C LEU A 131 14.33 -10.45 13.03
N GLU A 132 15.12 -11.53 13.03
CA GLU A 132 16.24 -11.74 12.12
C GLU A 132 15.88 -12.83 11.12
N TYR A 133 15.80 -12.47 9.84
CA TYR A 133 15.44 -13.41 8.78
C TYR A 133 16.60 -13.58 7.81
N PRO A 134 17.15 -14.80 7.61
CA PRO A 134 18.22 -15.05 6.68
C PRO A 134 17.72 -14.87 5.24
N LEU A 135 18.58 -14.30 4.40
CA LEU A 135 18.26 -14.08 2.98
C LEU A 135 18.86 -15.17 2.06
N GLU A 136 19.33 -16.26 2.64
CA GLU A 136 19.82 -17.42 1.90
C GLU A 136 18.77 -17.91 0.89
N GLY A 137 19.21 -18.11 -0.35
CA GLY A 137 18.34 -18.56 -1.44
C GLY A 137 17.55 -17.47 -2.14
N PHE A 138 17.64 -16.20 -1.71
CA PHE A 138 17.33 -15.04 -2.56
C PHE A 138 18.55 -14.69 -3.41
N GLU A 139 18.35 -13.92 -4.47
CA GLU A 139 19.44 -13.46 -5.34
C GLU A 139 19.87 -12.03 -4.94
N GLU A 140 21.13 -11.69 -5.26
CA GLU A 140 21.57 -10.30 -5.18
C GLU A 140 20.72 -9.40 -6.07
N GLY A 141 20.37 -8.22 -5.58
CA GLY A 141 19.58 -7.28 -6.34
C GLY A 141 18.33 -6.80 -5.60
N LYS A 142 17.32 -6.46 -6.35
CA LYS A 142 16.08 -5.90 -5.83
C LYS A 142 15.20 -7.00 -5.23
N ILE A 143 14.68 -6.74 -4.05
CA ILE A 143 13.66 -7.54 -3.37
C ILE A 143 12.47 -6.66 -2.97
N HIS A 144 11.27 -7.19 -3.08
CA HIS A 144 10.06 -6.56 -2.56
C HIS A 144 9.84 -7.02 -1.11
N VAL A 145 9.88 -6.07 -0.20
CA VAL A 145 9.54 -6.28 1.21
C VAL A 145 8.16 -5.70 1.43
N ARG A 146 7.21 -6.51 1.91
CA ARG A 146 5.81 -6.12 2.06
C ARG A 146 5.29 -6.44 3.45
N LEU A 147 4.44 -5.55 3.95
CA LEU A 147 3.64 -5.80 5.15
C LEU A 147 2.17 -5.90 4.75
N GLN A 148 1.60 -7.08 4.86
CA GLN A 148 0.16 -7.32 4.69
C GLN A 148 -0.53 -7.16 6.03
N ILE A 149 -1.51 -6.27 6.07
CA ILE A 149 -2.15 -5.82 7.30
C ILE A 149 -3.58 -6.35 7.33
N ASN A 150 -3.94 -7.06 8.39
CA ASN A 150 -5.29 -7.58 8.61
C ASN A 150 -5.73 -7.22 10.04
N GLY A 151 -6.41 -6.11 10.21
CA GLY A 151 -7.08 -5.74 11.45
C GLY A 151 -6.20 -5.29 12.62
N VAL A 152 -4.87 -5.32 12.52
CA VAL A 152 -3.96 -4.78 13.55
C VAL A 152 -3.99 -3.26 13.56
N GLU A 153 -3.79 -2.63 14.73
CA GLU A 153 -3.84 -1.19 14.91
C GLU A 153 -2.61 -0.67 15.65
N ASP A 154 -2.33 0.64 15.48
CA ASP A 154 -1.24 1.37 16.12
C ASP A 154 0.13 0.67 15.90
N VAL A 155 0.44 0.39 14.62
CA VAL A 155 1.66 -0.31 14.23
C VAL A 155 2.81 0.67 14.04
N THR A 156 3.97 0.27 14.53
CA THR A 156 5.26 0.89 14.20
C THR A 156 6.23 -0.19 13.74
N SER A 157 7.01 0.10 12.70
CA SER A 157 8.02 -0.83 12.22
C SER A 157 9.27 -0.11 11.73
N GLU A 158 10.41 -0.75 11.97
CA GLU A 158 11.71 -0.42 11.37
C GLU A 158 12.25 -1.68 10.72
N ILE A 159 12.47 -1.64 9.41
CA ILE A 159 12.91 -2.80 8.62
C ILE A 159 14.17 -2.41 7.85
N THR A 160 15.19 -3.26 7.89
CA THR A 160 16.46 -3.06 7.18
C THR A 160 17.04 -4.38 6.70
N ILE A 161 17.93 -4.32 5.69
CA ILE A 161 18.79 -5.42 5.27
C ILE A 161 20.23 -5.04 5.58
N GLN A 162 20.92 -5.86 6.35
CA GLN A 162 22.29 -5.61 6.77
C GLN A 162 23.08 -6.90 7.01
#